data_60373004845504c9de9594ac222a2035
#
_entry.id   60373004845504c9de9594ac222a2035
#
_cell.length_a   1.000
_cell.length_b   1.000
_cell.length_c   1.000
_cell.angle_alpha   90.00
_cell.angle_beta   90.00
_cell.angle_gamma   90.00
#
_symmetry.space_group_name_H-M   'P 1'
#
loop_
_entity.id
_entity.type
_entity.pdbx_description
1 polymer ?
#
loop_
_entity_poly.entity_id
_entity_poly.type
_entity_poly.pdbx_seq_one_letter_code
_entity_poly.pdbx_strand_id
1 'polypeptide(L)'
;MNSTFANGNAGTLATTRTWYAMGRIGLLPAPLARLHPRWNSPYVGVLLQLVLTLAIGLPVGLKYGPTTAFVLLATILTGVMIAIYMVFNLSCIFFYLRRQRSEFNVLLHGVIPVLGILAFIPAWLTALGLGSSFLKFVTPLSYPSSLTGPVIGIWFVIGLIVLAYLYARHPGRLPEMKKVFADDPLPAPDEPVASGGAA
;
A
#
# COMPACT_ATOMS: atom_id res chain seq x y z
N MET A 1 4.00 -23.26 -11.02
CA MET A 1 4.30 -22.06 -11.86
C MET A 1 3.10 -21.15 -12.11
N ASN A 2 1.89 -21.67 -12.35
CA ASN A 2 0.69 -20.83 -12.61
C ASN A 2 0.31 -19.86 -11.48
N SER A 3 0.48 -20.22 -10.20
CA SER A 3 0.12 -19.35 -9.07
C SER A 3 0.98 -18.10 -8.97
N THR A 4 2.27 -18.19 -9.30
CA THR A 4 3.20 -17.03 -9.27
C THR A 4 2.81 -16.01 -10.34
N PHE A 5 2.51 -16.46 -11.55
CA PHE A 5 2.03 -15.57 -12.62
C PHE A 5 0.67 -14.95 -12.29
N ALA A 6 -0.26 -15.74 -11.73
CA ALA A 6 -1.57 -15.25 -11.32
C ALA A 6 -1.46 -14.16 -10.24
N ASN A 7 -0.63 -14.38 -9.21
CA ASN A 7 -0.39 -13.40 -8.16
C ASN A 7 0.28 -12.13 -8.69
N GLY A 8 1.27 -12.27 -9.58
CA GLY A 8 1.92 -11.12 -10.22
C GLY A 8 0.93 -10.30 -11.05
N ASN A 9 0.08 -10.96 -11.83
CA ASN A 9 -0.94 -10.27 -12.62
C ASN A 9 -2.01 -9.58 -11.76
N ALA A 10 -2.50 -10.27 -10.72
CA ALA A 10 -3.46 -9.69 -9.78
C ALA A 10 -2.87 -8.47 -9.05
N GLY A 11 -1.62 -8.55 -8.60
CA GLY A 11 -0.91 -7.43 -7.98
C GLY A 11 -0.75 -6.24 -8.94
N THR A 12 -0.41 -6.50 -10.20
CA THR A 12 -0.30 -5.47 -11.24
C THR A 12 -1.65 -4.78 -11.48
N LEU A 13 -2.72 -5.54 -11.61
CA LEU A 13 -4.07 -4.99 -11.79
C LEU A 13 -4.50 -4.13 -10.61
N ALA A 14 -4.32 -4.61 -9.38
CA ALA A 14 -4.69 -3.87 -8.18
C ALA A 14 -3.90 -2.56 -8.05
N THR A 15 -2.58 -2.62 -8.21
CA THR A 15 -1.70 -1.44 -8.09
C THR A 15 -2.00 -0.39 -9.15
N THR A 16 -2.12 -0.79 -10.41
CA THR A 16 -2.32 0.15 -11.53
C THR A 16 -3.69 0.81 -11.50
N ARG A 17 -4.74 0.09 -11.06
CA ARG A 17 -6.06 0.67 -10.82
C ARG A 17 -6.05 1.67 -9.67
N THR A 18 -5.36 1.36 -8.58
CA THR A 18 -5.19 2.29 -7.46
C THR A 18 -4.45 3.55 -7.89
N TRP A 19 -3.36 3.42 -8.65
CA TRP A 19 -2.62 4.58 -9.18
C TRP A 19 -3.48 5.41 -10.15
N TYR A 20 -4.27 4.77 -10.99
CA TYR A 20 -5.22 5.43 -11.85
C TYR A 20 -6.26 6.24 -11.07
N ALA A 21 -6.89 5.64 -10.05
CA ALA A 21 -7.83 6.32 -9.18
C ALA A 21 -7.20 7.52 -8.47
N MET A 22 -5.99 7.35 -7.93
CA MET A 22 -5.22 8.43 -7.30
C MET A 22 -4.82 9.52 -8.29
N GLY A 23 -4.52 9.17 -9.54
CA GLY A 23 -4.24 10.13 -10.61
C GLY A 23 -5.46 10.97 -10.99
N ARG A 24 -6.66 10.35 -11.03
CA ARG A 24 -7.92 11.05 -11.33
C ARG A 24 -8.26 12.14 -10.32
N ILE A 25 -8.03 11.90 -9.04
CA ILE A 25 -8.26 12.88 -7.98
C ILE A 25 -7.07 13.84 -7.77
N GLY A 26 -6.05 13.74 -8.64
CA GLY A 26 -4.89 14.63 -8.60
C GLY A 26 -3.94 14.40 -7.42
N LEU A 27 -3.99 13.24 -6.76
CA LEU A 27 -3.00 12.84 -5.74
C LEU A 27 -1.68 12.37 -6.36
N LEU A 28 -1.76 11.77 -7.54
CA LEU A 28 -0.61 11.36 -8.34
C LEU A 28 -0.56 12.17 -9.65
N PRO A 29 0.60 12.19 -10.33
CA PRO A 29 0.76 12.90 -11.59
C PRO A 29 -0.28 12.50 -12.64
N ALA A 30 -0.82 13.46 -13.37
CA ALA A 30 -1.87 13.29 -14.38
C ALA A 30 -1.63 12.20 -15.43
N PRO A 31 -0.40 11.88 -15.88
CA PRO A 31 -0.17 10.76 -16.79
C PRO A 31 -0.66 9.41 -16.30
N LEU A 32 -0.68 9.18 -14.96
CA LEU A 32 -1.19 7.94 -14.36
C LEU A 32 -2.70 7.79 -14.47
N ALA A 33 -3.42 8.90 -14.70
CA ALA A 33 -4.86 8.90 -14.96
C ALA A 33 -5.21 8.62 -16.45
N ARG A 34 -4.23 8.29 -17.31
CA ARG A 34 -4.48 8.01 -18.73
C ARG A 34 -4.79 6.54 -18.95
N LEU A 35 -5.86 6.30 -19.71
CA LEU A 35 -6.22 4.97 -20.21
C LEU A 35 -5.77 4.78 -21.64
N HIS A 36 -5.51 3.54 -22.00
CA HIS A 36 -5.22 3.18 -23.38
C HIS A 36 -6.50 3.27 -24.23
N PRO A 37 -6.51 3.99 -25.38
CA PRO A 37 -7.73 4.26 -26.15
C PRO A 37 -8.50 3.01 -26.59
N ARG A 38 -7.79 1.91 -26.88
CA ARG A 38 -8.39 0.67 -27.39
C ARG A 38 -8.78 -0.32 -26.28
N TRP A 39 -8.00 -0.39 -25.19
CA TRP A 39 -8.17 -1.44 -24.17
C TRP A 39 -8.65 -0.91 -22.82
N ASN A 40 -8.87 0.40 -22.70
CA ASN A 40 -9.31 1.07 -21.45
C ASN A 40 -8.51 0.64 -20.20
N SER A 41 -7.23 0.33 -20.40
CA SER A 41 -6.32 -0.09 -19.33
C SER A 41 -5.36 1.05 -18.96
N PRO A 42 -4.95 1.17 -17.68
CA PRO A 42 -4.03 2.20 -17.20
C PRO A 42 -2.58 1.87 -17.61
N TYR A 43 -2.27 1.96 -18.91
CA TYR A 43 -1.02 1.52 -19.51
C TYR A 43 0.21 2.23 -18.94
N VAL A 44 0.08 3.52 -18.55
CA VAL A 44 1.18 4.28 -17.94
C VAL A 44 1.55 3.67 -16.59
N GLY A 45 0.55 3.28 -15.79
CA GLY A 45 0.77 2.59 -14.52
C GLY A 45 1.44 1.23 -14.72
N VAL A 46 1.01 0.45 -15.72
CA VAL A 46 1.61 -0.85 -16.05
C VAL A 46 3.07 -0.69 -16.46
N LEU A 47 3.39 0.27 -17.33
CA LEU A 47 4.77 0.55 -17.74
C LEU A 47 5.64 1.00 -16.57
N LEU A 48 5.12 1.91 -15.75
CA LEU A 48 5.84 2.38 -14.55
C LEU A 48 6.12 1.22 -13.60
N GLN A 49 5.13 0.35 -13.35
CA GLN A 49 5.33 -0.81 -12.50
C GLN A 49 6.37 -1.79 -13.07
N LEU A 50 6.35 -2.03 -14.38
CA LEU A 50 7.34 -2.86 -15.05
C LEU A 50 8.75 -2.29 -14.85
N VAL A 51 8.93 -1.00 -15.10
CA VAL A 51 10.22 -0.32 -14.93
C VAL A 51 10.71 -0.42 -13.48
N LEU A 52 9.83 -0.12 -12.50
CA LEU A 52 10.19 -0.22 -11.09
C LEU A 52 10.54 -1.66 -10.67
N THR A 53 9.78 -2.64 -11.14
CA THR A 53 10.04 -4.05 -10.84
C THR A 53 11.39 -4.49 -11.40
N LEU A 54 11.72 -4.12 -12.63
CA LEU A 54 13.03 -4.44 -13.22
C LEU A 54 14.17 -3.65 -12.56
N ALA A 55 13.97 -2.37 -12.28
CA ALA A 55 14.98 -1.51 -11.67
C ALA A 55 15.36 -1.93 -10.25
N ILE A 56 14.44 -2.54 -9.50
CA ILE A 56 14.68 -3.03 -8.15
C ILE A 56 15.00 -4.51 -8.15
N GLY A 57 14.17 -5.32 -8.80
CA GLY A 57 14.25 -6.77 -8.76
C GLY A 57 15.49 -7.33 -9.44
N LEU A 58 15.87 -6.77 -10.60
CA LEU A 58 17.01 -7.26 -11.36
C LEU A 58 18.34 -7.04 -10.64
N PRO A 59 18.70 -5.83 -10.17
CA PRO A 59 19.95 -5.63 -9.42
C PRO A 59 20.02 -6.44 -8.12
N VAL A 60 18.90 -6.52 -7.39
CA VAL A 60 18.84 -7.31 -6.15
C VAL A 60 19.02 -8.80 -6.45
N GLY A 61 18.36 -9.30 -7.51
CA GLY A 61 18.48 -10.68 -7.96
C GLY A 61 19.88 -11.04 -8.43
N LEU A 62 20.53 -10.17 -9.19
CA LEU A 62 21.90 -10.37 -9.67
C LEU A 62 22.93 -10.31 -8.52
N LYS A 63 22.71 -9.44 -7.54
CA LYS A 63 23.65 -9.26 -6.42
C LYS A 63 23.58 -10.38 -5.38
N TYR A 64 22.38 -10.81 -5.02
CA TYR A 64 22.17 -11.73 -3.89
C TYR A 64 21.71 -13.13 -4.31
N GLY A 65 21.46 -13.32 -5.60
CA GLY A 65 20.85 -14.53 -6.14
C GLY A 65 19.31 -14.54 -6.04
N PRO A 66 18.63 -15.32 -6.89
CA PRO A 66 17.16 -15.25 -7.02
C PRO A 66 16.42 -15.58 -5.72
N THR A 67 16.85 -16.61 -5.00
CA THR A 67 16.19 -17.07 -3.77
C THR A 67 16.33 -16.04 -2.65
N THR A 68 17.53 -15.51 -2.43
CA THR A 68 17.79 -14.52 -1.38
C THR A 68 17.09 -13.20 -1.69
N ALA A 69 17.10 -12.78 -2.95
CA ALA A 69 16.38 -11.61 -3.42
C ALA A 69 14.86 -11.74 -3.18
N PHE A 70 14.30 -12.91 -3.49
CA PHE A 70 12.89 -13.19 -3.24
C PHE A 70 12.56 -13.10 -1.73
N VAL A 71 13.34 -13.73 -0.87
CA VAL A 71 13.15 -13.69 0.59
C VAL A 71 13.24 -12.25 1.11
N LEU A 72 14.24 -11.48 0.68
CA LEU A 72 14.40 -10.08 1.09
C LEU A 72 13.20 -9.22 0.70
N LEU A 73 12.81 -9.26 -0.57
CA LEU A 73 11.68 -8.47 -1.09
C LEU A 73 10.35 -8.92 -0.47
N ALA A 74 10.14 -10.22 -0.29
CA ALA A 74 8.96 -10.76 0.37
C ALA A 74 8.87 -10.33 1.84
N THR A 75 9.98 -10.30 2.56
CA THR A 75 10.02 -9.84 3.96
C THR A 75 9.71 -8.34 4.06
N ILE A 76 10.24 -7.50 3.16
CA ILE A 76 9.89 -6.08 3.09
C ILE A 76 8.40 -5.90 2.83
N LEU A 77 7.86 -6.60 1.82
CA LEU A 77 6.43 -6.57 1.50
C LEU A 77 5.58 -6.98 2.70
N THR A 78 5.92 -8.09 3.35
CA THR A 78 5.20 -8.59 4.52
C THR A 78 5.21 -7.58 5.66
N GLY A 79 6.35 -6.95 5.95
CA GLY A 79 6.46 -5.93 6.99
C GLY A 79 5.57 -4.71 6.73
N VAL A 80 5.50 -4.24 5.48
CA VAL A 80 4.60 -3.15 5.08
C VAL A 80 3.13 -3.56 5.18
N MET A 81 2.79 -4.77 4.72
CA MET A 81 1.41 -5.28 4.77
C MET A 81 0.91 -5.47 6.20
N ILE A 82 1.75 -5.98 7.11
CA ILE A 82 1.40 -6.09 8.54
C ILE A 82 1.07 -4.72 9.12
N ALA A 83 1.88 -3.70 8.84
CA ALA A 83 1.62 -2.35 9.32
C ALA A 83 0.28 -1.80 8.80
N ILE A 84 -0.05 -2.04 7.52
CA ILE A 84 -1.34 -1.67 6.93
C ILE A 84 -2.49 -2.37 7.66
N TYR A 85 -2.39 -3.67 7.91
CA TYR A 85 -3.41 -4.41 8.65
C TYR A 85 -3.59 -3.91 10.09
N MET A 86 -2.50 -3.54 10.77
CA MET A 86 -2.59 -2.93 12.10
C MET A 86 -3.34 -1.59 12.06
N VAL A 87 -3.08 -0.75 11.05
CA VAL A 87 -3.79 0.51 10.82
C VAL A 87 -5.27 0.28 10.51
N PHE A 88 -5.61 -0.73 9.71
CA PHE A 88 -7.00 -1.08 9.43
C PHE A 88 -7.74 -1.55 10.69
N ASN A 89 -7.13 -2.41 11.51
CA ASN A 89 -7.71 -2.82 12.79
C ASN A 89 -7.95 -1.62 13.72
N LEU A 90 -6.97 -0.72 13.81
CA LEU A 90 -7.11 0.51 14.59
C LEU A 90 -8.22 1.42 14.04
N SER A 91 -8.29 1.58 12.72
CA SER A 91 -9.33 2.36 12.05
C SER A 91 -10.72 1.79 12.27
N CYS A 92 -10.87 0.47 12.31
CA CYS A 92 -12.12 -0.19 12.65
C CYS A 92 -12.62 0.23 14.04
N ILE A 93 -11.75 0.15 15.06
CA ILE A 93 -12.08 0.55 16.43
C ILE A 93 -12.55 2.01 16.48
N PHE A 94 -11.75 2.92 15.89
CA PHE A 94 -12.07 4.36 15.90
C PHE A 94 -13.35 4.70 15.12
N PHE A 95 -13.57 4.02 13.99
CA PHE A 95 -14.77 4.25 13.18
C PHE A 95 -16.04 3.94 13.95
N TYR A 96 -16.13 2.75 14.53
CA TYR A 96 -17.33 2.34 15.28
C TYR A 96 -17.49 3.13 16.58
N LEU A 97 -16.41 3.44 17.29
CA LEU A 97 -16.50 4.26 18.52
C LEU A 97 -16.96 5.70 18.26
N ARG A 98 -16.62 6.30 17.10
CA ARG A 98 -16.90 7.71 16.83
C ARG A 98 -18.08 7.95 15.90
N ARG A 99 -18.29 7.08 14.91
CA ARG A 99 -19.25 7.29 13.82
C ARG A 99 -20.50 6.43 13.90
N GLN A 100 -20.38 5.21 14.40
CA GLN A 100 -21.49 4.23 14.43
C GLN A 100 -21.59 3.54 15.79
N ARG A 101 -21.74 4.33 16.85
CA ARG A 101 -21.85 3.81 18.22
C ARG A 101 -23.05 2.89 18.43
N SER A 102 -24.14 3.08 17.70
CA SER A 102 -25.34 2.23 17.78
C SER A 102 -25.09 0.80 17.31
N GLU A 103 -24.14 0.61 16.40
CA GLU A 103 -23.79 -0.71 15.85
C GLU A 103 -22.50 -1.29 16.48
N PHE A 104 -21.95 -0.59 17.49
CA PHE A 104 -20.71 -1.02 18.14
C PHE A 104 -20.90 -2.31 18.92
N ASN A 105 -20.26 -3.37 18.47
CA ASN A 105 -20.17 -4.63 19.20
C ASN A 105 -18.78 -4.75 19.81
N VAL A 106 -18.68 -4.85 21.13
CA VAL A 106 -17.41 -4.91 21.86
C VAL A 106 -16.53 -6.05 21.39
N LEU A 107 -17.11 -7.21 21.10
CA LEU A 107 -16.34 -8.37 20.63
C LEU A 107 -15.81 -8.17 19.21
N LEU A 108 -16.68 -7.78 18.27
CA LEU A 108 -16.33 -7.67 16.84
C LEU A 108 -15.49 -6.44 16.54
N HIS A 109 -15.80 -5.28 17.13
CA HIS A 109 -15.19 -4.01 16.80
C HIS A 109 -14.17 -3.52 17.85
N GLY A 110 -14.06 -4.24 18.98
CA GLY A 110 -13.09 -3.98 20.05
C GLY A 110 -12.09 -5.11 20.18
N VAL A 111 -12.52 -6.25 20.74
CA VAL A 111 -11.62 -7.34 21.12
C VAL A 111 -10.90 -7.95 19.92
N ILE A 112 -11.61 -8.31 18.85
CA ILE A 112 -11.01 -8.94 17.66
C ILE A 112 -9.94 -8.05 17.02
N PRO A 113 -10.19 -6.76 16.72
CA PRO A 113 -9.14 -5.89 16.17
C PRO A 113 -7.95 -5.70 17.11
N VAL A 114 -8.17 -5.59 18.42
CA VAL A 114 -7.07 -5.49 19.41
C VAL A 114 -6.23 -6.76 19.40
N LEU A 115 -6.85 -7.93 19.44
CA LEU A 115 -6.13 -9.22 19.35
C LEU A 115 -5.38 -9.34 18.02
N GLY A 116 -5.96 -8.86 16.91
CA GLY A 116 -5.29 -8.80 15.60
C GLY A 116 -4.03 -7.94 15.65
N ILE A 117 -4.09 -6.75 16.25
CA ILE A 117 -2.91 -5.90 16.44
C ILE A 117 -1.85 -6.61 17.28
N LEU A 118 -2.24 -7.15 18.44
CA LEU A 118 -1.31 -7.83 19.34
C LEU A 118 -0.63 -9.04 18.69
N ALA A 119 -1.37 -9.81 17.89
CA ALA A 119 -0.83 -10.96 17.17
C ALA A 119 0.17 -10.55 16.08
N PHE A 120 -0.01 -9.38 15.47
CA PHE A 120 0.91 -8.88 14.45
C PHE A 120 2.18 -8.23 14.99
N ILE A 121 2.20 -7.74 16.23
CA ILE A 121 3.36 -7.07 16.83
C ILE A 121 4.64 -7.94 16.74
N PRO A 122 4.67 -9.21 17.16
CA PRO A 122 5.88 -10.02 17.10
C PRO A 122 6.42 -10.20 15.68
N ALA A 123 5.51 -10.47 14.72
CA ALA A 123 5.87 -10.63 13.32
C ALA A 123 6.41 -9.33 12.72
N TRP A 124 5.82 -8.19 13.07
CA TRP A 124 6.26 -6.87 12.62
C TRP A 124 7.62 -6.48 13.18
N LEU A 125 7.84 -6.69 14.49
CA LEU A 125 9.14 -6.47 15.12
C LEU A 125 10.23 -7.33 14.46
N THR A 126 9.91 -8.57 14.11
CA THR A 126 10.83 -9.45 13.39
C THR A 126 11.15 -8.91 11.99
N ALA A 127 10.16 -8.47 11.24
CA ALA A 127 10.36 -7.88 9.91
C ALA A 127 11.19 -6.59 9.96
N LEU A 128 11.07 -5.79 11.03
CA LEU A 128 11.90 -4.62 11.28
C LEU A 128 13.34 -4.94 11.74
N GLY A 129 13.66 -6.22 12.00
CA GLY A 129 14.94 -6.62 12.56
C GLY A 129 15.09 -6.35 14.07
N LEU A 130 14.01 -5.92 14.73
CA LEU A 130 13.97 -5.63 16.17
C LEU A 130 13.50 -6.82 17.00
N GLY A 131 13.08 -7.91 16.36
CA GLY A 131 12.48 -9.07 17.02
C GLY A 131 13.39 -9.66 18.09
N SER A 132 14.67 -9.84 17.80
CA SER A 132 15.65 -10.41 18.75
C SER A 132 15.92 -9.53 19.96
N SER A 133 15.69 -8.20 19.86
CA SER A 133 15.89 -7.27 20.99
C SER A 133 14.74 -7.34 22.00
N PHE A 134 13.52 -7.67 21.56
CA PHE A 134 12.32 -7.71 22.40
C PHE A 134 11.87 -9.15 22.69
N LEU A 135 12.15 -10.08 21.79
CA LEU A 135 11.67 -11.45 21.86
C LEU A 135 12.86 -12.42 21.87
N LYS A 136 13.22 -12.91 23.03
CA LYS A 136 14.40 -13.78 23.22
C LYS A 136 14.41 -15.07 22.42
N PHE A 137 13.25 -15.49 21.87
CA PHE A 137 13.10 -16.69 21.04
C PHE A 137 13.22 -16.41 19.52
N VAL A 138 13.42 -15.15 19.14
CA VAL A 138 13.55 -14.76 17.72
C VAL A 138 15.03 -14.61 17.38
N THR A 139 15.48 -15.33 16.36
CA THR A 139 16.84 -15.18 15.83
C THR A 139 16.99 -13.86 15.06
N PRO A 140 18.12 -13.15 15.20
CA PRO A 140 18.37 -11.95 14.41
C PRO A 140 18.37 -12.25 12.91
N LEU A 141 17.84 -11.33 12.12
CA LEU A 141 17.90 -11.44 10.67
C LEU A 141 19.37 -11.27 10.22
N SER A 142 19.88 -12.25 9.48
CA SER A 142 21.21 -12.16 8.86
C SER A 142 21.16 -11.29 7.59
N TYR A 143 22.32 -10.76 7.20
CA TYR A 143 22.46 -10.02 5.94
C TYR A 143 22.15 -10.93 4.74
N PRO A 144 21.41 -10.48 3.71
CA PRO A 144 20.88 -9.13 3.49
C PRO A 144 19.50 -8.84 4.14
N SER A 145 18.84 -9.83 4.78
CA SER A 145 17.51 -9.64 5.36
C SER A 145 17.48 -8.63 6.52
N SER A 146 18.62 -8.36 7.16
CA SER A 146 18.75 -7.28 8.15
C SER A 146 18.48 -5.88 7.56
N LEU A 147 18.52 -5.72 6.24
CA LEU A 147 18.19 -4.45 5.56
C LEU A 147 16.69 -4.16 5.50
N THR A 148 15.84 -5.14 5.82
CA THR A 148 14.37 -4.97 5.75
C THR A 148 13.87 -3.85 6.64
N GLY A 149 14.32 -3.77 7.89
CA GLY A 149 13.92 -2.73 8.83
C GLY A 149 14.22 -1.31 8.34
N PRO A 150 15.47 -0.98 7.99
CA PRO A 150 15.81 0.32 7.42
C PRO A 150 15.01 0.67 6.17
N VAL A 151 14.82 -0.29 5.25
CA VAL A 151 14.05 -0.06 4.01
C VAL A 151 12.58 0.23 4.32
N ILE A 152 11.95 -0.55 5.20
CA ILE A 152 10.58 -0.32 5.64
C ILE A 152 10.48 1.06 6.33
N GLY A 153 11.43 1.40 7.21
CA GLY A 153 11.46 2.69 7.91
C GLY A 153 11.53 3.87 6.94
N ILE A 154 12.44 3.83 5.97
CA ILE A 154 12.56 4.85 4.93
C ILE A 154 11.25 4.99 4.14
N TRP A 155 10.63 3.87 3.77
CA TRP A 155 9.37 3.86 3.05
C TRP A 155 8.23 4.54 3.82
N PHE A 156 8.13 4.28 5.13
CA PHE A 156 7.17 4.95 5.99
C PHE A 156 7.44 6.45 6.12
N VAL A 157 8.71 6.85 6.28
CA VAL A 157 9.09 8.27 6.34
C VAL A 157 8.71 8.99 5.05
N ILE A 158 9.01 8.41 3.90
CA ILE A 158 8.59 8.96 2.60
C ILE A 158 7.06 9.08 2.53
N GLY A 159 6.32 8.06 2.94
CA GLY A 159 4.86 8.09 2.97
C GLY A 159 4.30 9.21 3.86
N LEU A 160 4.88 9.39 5.05
CA LEU A 160 4.48 10.48 5.96
C LEU A 160 4.82 11.87 5.39
N ILE A 161 5.96 12.04 4.74
CA ILE A 161 6.34 13.29 4.08
C ILE A 161 5.33 13.61 2.97
N VAL A 162 5.01 12.64 2.12
CA VAL A 162 4.02 12.81 1.05
C VAL A 162 2.65 13.16 1.63
N LEU A 163 2.21 12.47 2.68
CA LEU A 163 0.95 12.76 3.36
C LEU A 163 0.93 14.18 3.95
N ALA A 164 2.00 14.59 4.63
CA ALA A 164 2.13 15.93 5.19
C ALA A 164 2.12 17.01 4.08
N TYR A 165 2.82 16.76 2.98
CA TYR A 165 2.82 17.64 1.82
C TYR A 165 1.42 17.81 1.21
N LEU A 166 0.70 16.70 1.01
CA LEU A 166 -0.68 16.72 0.48
C LEU A 166 -1.62 17.47 1.42
N TYR A 167 -1.50 17.24 2.73
CA TYR A 167 -2.31 17.93 3.73
C TYR A 167 -2.05 19.45 3.74
N ALA A 168 -0.78 19.86 3.64
CA ALA A 168 -0.40 21.27 3.68
C ALA A 168 -0.73 22.03 2.37
N ARG A 169 -0.58 21.38 1.21
CA ARG A 169 -0.72 22.03 -0.10
C ARG A 169 -2.10 21.84 -0.74
N HIS A 170 -2.81 20.77 -0.41
CA HIS A 170 -4.06 20.40 -1.06
C HIS A 170 -5.12 19.91 -0.07
N PRO A 171 -5.52 20.71 0.93
CA PRO A 171 -6.47 20.27 1.97
C PRO A 171 -7.86 19.91 1.38
N GLY A 172 -8.27 20.53 0.28
CA GLY A 172 -9.53 20.25 -0.41
C GLY A 172 -9.60 18.89 -1.11
N ARG A 173 -8.45 18.27 -1.44
CA ARG A 173 -8.41 16.96 -2.12
C ARG A 173 -8.65 15.77 -1.20
N LEU A 174 -8.39 15.92 0.09
CA LEU A 174 -8.60 14.85 1.06
C LEU A 174 -10.08 14.43 1.21
N PRO A 175 -11.07 15.34 1.23
CA PRO A 175 -12.47 14.95 1.19
C PRO A 175 -12.89 14.23 -0.09
N GLU A 176 -12.27 14.53 -1.22
CA GLU A 176 -12.55 13.87 -2.51
C GLU A 176 -12.09 12.41 -2.53
N MET A 177 -11.07 12.06 -1.74
CA MET A 177 -10.65 10.65 -1.56
C MET A 177 -11.78 9.75 -1.06
N LYS A 178 -12.76 10.31 -0.34
CA LYS A 178 -13.95 9.57 0.14
C LYS A 178 -14.93 9.22 -0.98
N LYS A 179 -14.84 9.92 -2.12
CA LYS A 179 -15.73 9.74 -3.28
C LYS A 179 -15.16 8.81 -4.33
N VAL A 180 -13.91 8.35 -4.18
CA VAL A 180 -13.29 7.45 -5.15
C VAL A 180 -13.68 6.02 -4.80
N PHE A 181 -14.68 5.52 -5.48
CA PHE A 181 -15.00 4.10 -5.51
C PHE A 181 -14.23 3.44 -6.66
N ALA A 182 -13.67 2.26 -6.42
CA ALA A 182 -12.93 1.51 -7.43
C ALA A 182 -13.81 1.11 -8.63
N ASP A 183 -15.12 1.09 -8.43
CA ASP A 183 -16.15 0.69 -9.39
C ASP A 183 -16.93 1.86 -10.00
N ASP A 184 -16.48 3.10 -9.80
CA ASP A 184 -17.11 4.23 -10.51
C ASP A 184 -17.04 3.99 -12.01
N PRO A 185 -18.20 4.04 -12.73
CA PRO A 185 -18.21 3.89 -14.17
C PRO A 185 -17.25 4.93 -14.77
N LEU A 186 -16.46 4.48 -15.74
CA LEU A 186 -15.56 5.37 -16.46
C LEU A 186 -16.39 6.52 -17.03
N PRO A 187 -15.97 7.80 -16.88
CA PRO A 187 -16.65 8.89 -17.56
C PRO A 187 -16.67 8.56 -19.06
N ALA A 188 -17.80 8.86 -19.70
CA ALA A 188 -17.92 8.70 -21.15
C ALA A 188 -16.75 9.43 -21.83
N PRO A 189 -16.26 8.96 -22.99
CA PRO A 189 -15.11 9.55 -23.68
C PRO A 189 -15.23 11.06 -23.92
N ASP A 190 -16.45 11.57 -23.90
CA ASP A 190 -16.81 12.96 -24.19
C ASP A 190 -17.21 13.77 -22.95
N GLU A 191 -17.20 13.18 -21.76
CA GLU A 191 -17.48 13.94 -20.54
C GLU A 191 -16.20 14.73 -20.14
N PRO A 192 -16.27 16.08 -20.13
CA PRO A 192 -15.16 16.87 -19.62
C PRO A 192 -14.92 16.47 -18.17
N VAL A 193 -13.68 16.06 -17.88
CA VAL A 193 -13.23 15.84 -16.50
C VAL A 193 -13.65 17.05 -15.69
N ALA A 194 -14.58 16.86 -14.75
CA ALA A 194 -15.09 17.94 -13.93
C ALA A 194 -13.89 18.66 -13.31
N SER A 195 -13.52 19.79 -13.91
CA SER A 195 -12.57 20.73 -13.36
C SER A 195 -13.18 21.15 -12.03
N GLY A 196 -12.56 20.71 -10.92
CA GLY A 196 -13.02 21.04 -9.58
C GLY A 196 -13.37 22.51 -9.51
N GLY A 197 -14.66 22.80 -9.30
CA GLY A 197 -15.18 24.14 -9.25
C GLY A 197 -14.37 24.99 -8.28
N ALA A 198 -13.74 26.00 -8.80
CA ALA A 198 -13.36 27.17 -8.06
C ALA A 198 -14.67 27.86 -7.65
N ALA A 199 -15.01 27.85 -6.39
CA ALA A 199 -15.86 28.79 -5.69
C ALA A 199 -15.52 28.72 -4.18
#